data_8a60d08761de4e91f53fe2c2d0133de2
#
_entry.id   8a60d08761de4e91f53fe2c2d0133de2
#
_cell.length_a   1.000
_cell.length_b   1.000
_cell.length_c   1.000
_cell.angle_alpha   90.00
_cell.angle_beta   90.00
_cell.angle_gamma   90.00
#
_symmetry.space_group_name_H-M   'P 1'
#
loop_
_entity.id
_entity.type
_entity.pdbx_description
1 polymer ?
#
loop_
_entity_poly.entity_id
_entity_poly.type
_entity_poly.pdbx_seq_one_letter_code
_entity_poly.pdbx_strand_id
1 'polypeptide(L)'
;MKTFSAKPHEVKREWFVVDAEDKVLGRLAAEIAHRLRGKHKPEYTPHVDTGDYIVVVNVDKLRVTGTKALDKKYYRHSGYPGGIYERNFTELQNQFPERVLEKAVKGMLPKGPLGYAMIKKLKVYAGTEHPHAAQQPKVLDF
;
A
#
# COMPACT_ATOMS: atom_id res chain seq x y z
N MET A 1 -13.44 -34.60 -3.70
CA MET A 1 -12.75 -33.48 -4.41
C MET A 1 -11.94 -32.68 -3.40
N LYS A 2 -10.68 -32.43 -3.69
CA LYS A 2 -9.82 -31.64 -2.81
C LYS A 2 -9.66 -30.24 -3.38
N THR A 3 -9.85 -29.24 -2.55
CA THR A 3 -9.64 -27.84 -2.92
C THR A 3 -8.14 -27.53 -2.89
N PHE A 4 -7.66 -26.79 -3.87
CA PHE A 4 -6.26 -26.33 -3.90
C PHE A 4 -5.99 -25.38 -2.74
N SER A 5 -4.85 -25.57 -2.09
CA SER A 5 -4.36 -24.69 -1.05
C SER A 5 -2.89 -24.38 -1.31
N ALA A 6 -2.55 -23.09 -1.40
CA ALA A 6 -1.19 -22.66 -1.69
C ALA A 6 -0.22 -23.03 -0.55
N LYS A 7 1.01 -23.38 -0.90
CA LYS A 7 2.06 -23.63 0.08
C LYS A 7 3.01 -22.43 0.11
N PRO A 8 3.36 -21.92 1.30
CA PRO A 8 4.17 -20.70 1.39
C PRO A 8 5.49 -20.72 0.64
N HIS A 9 6.15 -21.89 0.58
CA HIS A 9 7.43 -22.03 -0.11
C HIS A 9 7.32 -22.21 -1.62
N GLU A 10 6.13 -22.45 -2.14
CA GLU A 10 5.88 -22.63 -3.58
C GLU A 10 5.30 -21.37 -4.23
N VAL A 11 4.94 -20.36 -3.47
CA VAL A 11 4.34 -19.12 -4.00
C VAL A 11 5.41 -18.32 -4.74
N LYS A 12 5.10 -17.97 -6.00
CA LYS A 12 5.95 -17.08 -6.80
C LYS A 12 5.46 -15.64 -6.65
N ARG A 13 6.35 -14.75 -6.25
CA ARG A 13 6.06 -13.31 -6.09
C ARG A 13 6.80 -12.53 -7.15
N GLU A 14 6.06 -11.72 -7.89
CA GLU A 14 6.62 -10.83 -8.90
C GLU A 14 6.77 -9.42 -8.33
N TRP A 15 7.61 -8.62 -8.97
CA TRP A 15 7.78 -7.21 -8.63
C TRP A 15 7.11 -6.33 -9.66
N PHE A 16 6.34 -5.35 -9.20
CA PHE A 16 5.66 -4.38 -10.05
C PHE A 16 5.96 -2.97 -9.59
N VAL A 17 6.02 -2.04 -10.54
CA VAL A 17 6.14 -0.61 -10.26
C VAL A 17 4.87 0.09 -10.74
N VAL A 18 4.34 0.97 -9.89
CA VAL A 18 3.12 1.74 -10.14
C VAL A 18 3.45 3.22 -10.03
N ASP A 19 3.00 4.00 -11.00
CA ASP A 19 3.11 5.45 -10.96
C ASP A 19 1.85 6.02 -10.30
N ALA A 20 2.02 6.72 -9.19
CA ALA A 20 0.93 7.33 -8.43
C ALA A 20 0.55 8.73 -8.91
N GLU A 21 1.25 9.27 -9.91
CA GLU A 21 0.98 10.62 -10.41
C GLU A 21 -0.47 10.77 -10.87
N ASP A 22 -1.16 11.77 -10.32
CA ASP A 22 -2.56 12.09 -10.62
C ASP A 22 -3.57 10.95 -10.37
N LYS A 23 -3.21 9.98 -9.55
CA LYS A 23 -4.12 8.91 -9.13
C LYS A 23 -4.88 9.31 -7.86
N VAL A 24 -6.12 8.86 -7.75
CA VAL A 24 -6.94 9.09 -6.55
C VAL A 24 -6.50 8.12 -5.45
N LEU A 25 -6.22 8.65 -4.26
CA LEU A 25 -5.66 7.88 -3.15
C LEU A 25 -6.44 6.60 -2.82
N GLY A 26 -7.76 6.72 -2.60
CA GLY A 26 -8.55 5.56 -2.18
C GLY A 26 -8.63 4.46 -3.22
N ARG A 27 -8.81 4.82 -4.47
CA ARG A 27 -8.88 3.85 -5.58
C ARG A 27 -7.55 3.16 -5.82
N LEU A 28 -6.46 3.92 -5.81
CA LEU A 28 -5.12 3.35 -5.95
C LEU A 28 -4.80 2.41 -4.79
N ALA A 29 -5.11 2.82 -3.56
CA ALA A 29 -4.87 1.99 -2.37
C ALA A 29 -5.65 0.68 -2.43
N ALA A 30 -6.89 0.70 -2.91
CA ALA A 30 -7.72 -0.50 -3.05
C ALA A 30 -7.10 -1.51 -4.02
N GLU A 31 -6.62 -1.04 -5.17
CA GLU A 31 -5.97 -1.90 -6.17
C GLU A 31 -4.65 -2.46 -5.64
N ILE A 32 -3.87 -1.64 -4.96
CA ILE A 32 -2.61 -2.09 -4.34
C ILE A 32 -2.87 -3.15 -3.28
N ALA A 33 -3.85 -2.93 -2.40
CA ALA A 33 -4.20 -3.89 -1.35
C ALA A 33 -4.66 -5.23 -1.95
N HIS A 34 -5.46 -5.19 -3.00
CA HIS A 34 -5.90 -6.37 -3.73
C HIS A 34 -4.71 -7.20 -4.24
N ARG A 35 -3.71 -6.54 -4.82
CA ARG A 35 -2.50 -7.16 -5.33
C ARG A 35 -1.58 -7.68 -4.23
N LEU A 36 -1.43 -6.94 -3.14
CA LEU A 36 -0.61 -7.36 -2.00
C LEU A 36 -1.18 -8.60 -1.31
N ARG A 37 -2.49 -8.73 -1.28
CA ARG A 37 -3.15 -9.90 -0.70
C ARG A 37 -3.13 -11.12 -1.62
N GLY A 38 -3.01 -10.90 -2.93
CA GLY A 38 -2.95 -11.97 -3.91
C GLY A 38 -4.28 -12.40 -4.48
N LYS A 39 -5.36 -11.64 -4.26
CA LYS A 39 -6.70 -11.97 -4.76
C LYS A 39 -6.82 -11.99 -6.28
N HIS A 40 -5.87 -11.40 -6.99
CA HIS A 40 -5.83 -11.40 -8.46
C HIS A 40 -5.32 -12.73 -9.03
N LYS A 41 -4.81 -13.62 -8.19
CA LYS A 41 -4.25 -14.92 -8.61
C LYS A 41 -5.25 -16.04 -8.39
N PRO A 42 -5.32 -17.03 -9.29
CA PRO A 42 -6.19 -18.19 -9.10
C PRO A 42 -5.78 -19.06 -7.91
N GLU A 43 -4.49 -19.05 -7.53
CA GLU A 43 -3.99 -19.79 -6.37
C GLU A 43 -4.20 -19.08 -5.02
N TYR A 44 -4.97 -18.00 -5.00
CA TYR A 44 -5.24 -17.26 -3.75
C TYR A 44 -5.74 -18.20 -2.63
N THR A 45 -5.07 -18.12 -1.49
CA THR A 45 -5.42 -18.87 -0.28
C THR A 45 -5.45 -17.90 0.91
N PRO A 46 -6.56 -17.81 1.66
CA PRO A 46 -6.69 -16.77 2.69
C PRO A 46 -5.65 -16.81 3.80
N HIS A 47 -5.12 -17.98 4.15
CA HIS A 47 -4.15 -18.13 5.24
C HIS A 47 -2.69 -18.06 4.77
N VAL A 48 -2.45 -17.88 3.48
CA VAL A 48 -1.11 -17.79 2.88
C VAL A 48 -0.97 -16.47 2.15
N ASP A 49 0.20 -15.84 2.29
CA ASP A 49 0.53 -14.61 1.58
C ASP A 49 0.94 -14.95 0.13
N THR A 50 -0.02 -14.84 -0.79
CA THR A 50 0.16 -15.14 -2.20
C THR A 50 0.39 -13.90 -3.07
N GLY A 51 0.41 -12.70 -2.46
CA GLY A 51 0.55 -11.44 -3.18
C GLY A 51 1.93 -11.16 -3.72
N ASP A 52 2.03 -10.07 -4.47
CA ASP A 52 3.27 -9.63 -5.11
C ASP A 52 3.89 -8.43 -4.40
N TYR A 53 5.14 -8.11 -4.74
CA TYR A 53 5.80 -6.88 -4.30
C TYR A 53 5.38 -5.73 -5.20
N ILE A 54 5.05 -4.59 -4.60
CA ILE A 54 4.66 -3.39 -5.33
C ILE A 54 5.54 -2.22 -4.90
N VAL A 55 6.14 -1.56 -5.89
CA VAL A 55 6.90 -0.32 -5.73
C VAL A 55 6.05 0.82 -6.28
N VAL A 56 5.76 1.83 -5.46
CA VAL A 56 4.99 3.00 -5.88
C VAL A 56 5.93 4.20 -5.97
N VAL A 57 5.89 4.89 -7.08
CA VAL A 57 6.68 6.10 -7.31
C VAL A 57 5.74 7.31 -7.48
N ASN A 58 6.30 8.51 -7.34
CA ASN A 58 5.54 9.78 -7.44
C ASN A 58 4.36 9.88 -6.46
N VAL A 59 4.50 9.33 -5.27
CA VAL A 59 3.43 9.35 -4.27
C VAL A 59 3.12 10.77 -3.78
N ASP A 60 4.08 11.70 -3.91
CA ASP A 60 3.89 13.12 -3.61
C ASP A 60 2.87 13.81 -4.54
N LYS A 61 2.56 13.18 -5.68
CA LYS A 61 1.62 13.69 -6.67
C LYS A 61 0.25 13.01 -6.62
N LEU A 62 -0.03 12.24 -5.57
CA LEU A 62 -1.36 11.70 -5.31
C LEU A 62 -2.37 12.81 -5.07
N ARG A 63 -3.62 12.57 -5.45
CA ARG A 63 -4.73 13.51 -5.20
C ARG A 63 -5.87 12.86 -4.44
N VAL A 64 -6.69 13.67 -3.82
CA VAL A 64 -7.98 13.28 -3.24
C VAL A 64 -9.06 14.15 -3.83
N THR A 65 -10.30 13.66 -3.80
CA THR A 65 -11.45 14.38 -4.38
C THR A 65 -12.25 15.11 -3.30
N GLY A 66 -13.08 16.07 -3.72
CA GLY A 66 -13.91 16.85 -2.83
C GLY A 66 -13.09 17.75 -1.91
N THR A 67 -13.53 17.90 -0.66
CA THR A 67 -12.86 18.72 0.36
C THR A 67 -11.87 17.95 1.21
N LYS A 68 -11.56 16.71 0.87
CA LYS A 68 -10.72 15.82 1.68
C LYS A 68 -9.31 16.35 1.93
N ALA A 69 -8.79 17.17 1.03
CA ALA A 69 -7.46 17.77 1.21
C ALA A 69 -7.33 18.52 2.55
N LEU A 70 -8.40 19.17 2.98
CA LEU A 70 -8.45 19.90 4.26
C LEU A 70 -9.15 19.11 5.36
N ASP A 71 -10.15 18.29 5.01
CA ASP A 71 -11.03 17.63 5.98
C ASP A 71 -10.52 16.28 6.46
N LYS A 72 -9.77 15.55 5.63
CA LYS A 72 -9.24 14.24 6.03
C LYS A 72 -8.16 14.42 7.10
N LYS A 73 -8.38 13.82 8.28
CA LYS A 73 -7.49 13.95 9.43
C LYS A 73 -6.70 12.66 9.68
N TYR A 74 -5.45 12.84 10.06
CA TYR A 74 -4.56 11.75 10.47
C TYR A 74 -4.13 11.99 11.90
N TYR A 75 -4.32 11.00 12.77
CA TYR A 75 -4.05 11.11 14.19
C TYR A 75 -2.87 10.25 14.61
N ARG A 76 -2.09 10.76 15.55
CA ARG A 76 -1.00 10.04 16.20
C ARG A 76 -1.00 10.37 17.67
N HIS A 77 -0.75 9.39 18.53
CA HIS A 77 -0.68 9.58 19.96
C HIS A 77 0.74 9.33 20.47
N SER A 78 1.24 10.19 21.35
CA SER A 78 2.59 10.06 21.92
C SER A 78 2.71 9.03 23.03
N GLY A 79 1.58 8.53 23.57
CA GLY A 79 1.52 7.65 24.73
C GLY A 79 1.40 8.37 26.06
N TYR A 80 1.47 9.69 26.08
CA TYR A 80 1.29 10.50 27.29
C TYR A 80 -0.12 11.11 27.34
N PRO A 81 -0.67 11.41 28.56
CA PRO A 81 -1.98 12.06 28.66
C PRO A 81 -2.03 13.37 27.85
N GLY A 82 -3.09 13.54 27.04
CA GLY A 82 -3.25 14.68 26.15
C GLY A 82 -2.31 14.71 24.95
N GLY A 83 -1.57 13.65 24.69
CA GLY A 83 -0.57 13.59 23.63
C GLY A 83 -1.09 13.16 22.27
N ILE A 84 -2.26 13.64 21.85
CA ILE A 84 -2.80 13.37 20.52
C ILE A 84 -2.35 14.46 19.54
N TYR A 85 -1.84 14.03 18.39
CA TYR A 85 -1.43 14.91 17.30
C TYR A 85 -2.35 14.71 16.11
N GLU A 86 -2.71 15.79 15.45
CA GLU A 86 -3.62 15.81 14.31
C GLU A 86 -2.96 16.52 13.14
N ARG A 87 -3.09 15.93 11.93
CA ARG A 87 -2.67 16.56 10.68
C ARG A 87 -3.73 16.28 9.62
N ASN A 88 -3.96 17.24 8.73
CA ASN A 88 -4.82 17.00 7.58
C ASN A 88 -4.02 16.35 6.43
N PHE A 89 -4.72 15.99 5.36
CA PHE A 89 -4.09 15.35 4.20
C PHE A 89 -2.98 16.22 3.60
N THR A 90 -3.22 17.51 3.41
CA THR A 90 -2.27 18.43 2.79
C THR A 90 -0.98 18.54 3.62
N GLU A 91 -1.10 18.66 4.94
CA GLU A 91 0.06 18.75 5.83
C GLU A 91 0.88 17.47 5.81
N LEU A 92 0.22 16.30 5.88
CA LEU A 92 0.92 15.02 5.87
C LEU A 92 1.57 14.75 4.51
N GLN A 93 0.89 15.10 3.42
CA GLN A 93 1.41 14.94 2.06
C GLN A 93 2.67 15.79 1.83
N ASN A 94 2.73 16.99 2.40
CA ASN A 94 3.88 17.88 2.27
C ASN A 94 5.08 17.41 3.08
N GLN A 95 4.84 16.82 4.26
CA GLN A 95 5.93 16.40 5.15
C GLN A 95 6.36 14.96 4.93
N PHE A 96 5.40 14.04 4.81
CA PHE A 96 5.65 12.59 4.71
C PHE A 96 4.68 11.97 3.70
N PRO A 97 4.88 12.21 2.39
CA PRO A 97 3.93 11.74 1.38
C PRO A 97 3.79 10.22 1.35
N GLU A 98 4.85 9.48 1.70
CA GLU A 98 4.82 8.02 1.73
C GLU A 98 3.79 7.47 2.73
N ARG A 99 3.65 8.15 3.87
CA ARG A 99 2.76 7.71 4.94
C ARG A 99 1.29 7.76 4.57
N VAL A 100 0.90 8.67 3.69
CA VAL A 100 -0.49 8.80 3.23
C VAL A 100 -0.96 7.52 2.56
N LEU A 101 -0.21 7.04 1.59
CA LEU A 101 -0.54 5.81 0.87
C LEU A 101 -0.39 4.57 1.76
N GLU A 102 0.66 4.51 2.54
CA GLU A 102 0.90 3.39 3.47
C GLU A 102 -0.25 3.20 4.45
N LYS A 103 -0.76 4.29 5.03
CA LYS A 103 -1.90 4.23 5.94
C LYS A 103 -3.18 3.78 5.25
N ALA A 104 -3.43 4.26 4.03
CA ALA A 104 -4.61 3.87 3.27
C ALA A 104 -4.59 2.37 2.93
N VAL A 105 -3.47 1.86 2.45
CA VAL A 105 -3.30 0.44 2.12
C VAL A 105 -3.38 -0.43 3.38
N LYS A 106 -2.72 -0.04 4.45
CA LYS A 106 -2.74 -0.77 5.73
C LYS A 106 -4.16 -0.90 6.27
N GLY A 107 -4.97 0.13 6.15
CA GLY A 107 -6.37 0.09 6.56
C GLY A 107 -7.23 -0.88 5.74
N MET A 108 -6.83 -1.18 4.51
CA MET A 108 -7.55 -2.07 3.60
C MET A 108 -7.05 -3.52 3.66
N LEU A 109 -5.91 -3.78 4.29
CA LEU A 109 -5.36 -5.12 4.48
C LEU A 109 -5.90 -5.74 5.76
N PRO A 110 -5.91 -7.08 5.87
CA PRO A 110 -6.32 -7.76 7.11
C PRO A 110 -5.50 -7.32 8.32
N LYS A 111 -6.10 -7.37 9.49
CA LYS A 111 -5.40 -7.15 10.76
C LYS A 111 -4.80 -8.48 11.23
N GLY A 112 -3.63 -8.41 11.83
CA GLY A 112 -2.94 -9.58 12.37
C GLY A 112 -1.61 -9.85 11.70
N PRO A 113 -0.89 -10.92 12.10
CA PRO A 113 0.47 -11.19 11.60
C PRO A 113 0.58 -11.30 10.08
N LEU A 114 -0.37 -11.96 9.43
CA LEU A 114 -0.36 -12.12 7.97
C LEU A 114 -0.54 -10.79 7.26
N GLY A 115 -1.49 -9.96 7.70
CA GLY A 115 -1.71 -8.63 7.13
C GLY A 115 -0.51 -7.71 7.30
N TYR A 116 0.15 -7.80 8.45
CA TYR A 116 1.37 -7.02 8.69
C TYR A 116 2.55 -7.49 7.82
N ALA A 117 2.60 -8.76 7.49
CA ALA A 117 3.57 -9.26 6.51
C ALA A 117 3.26 -8.78 5.09
N MET A 118 1.99 -8.69 4.73
CA MET A 118 1.55 -8.19 3.41
C MET A 118 1.97 -6.75 3.18
N ILE A 119 1.80 -5.87 4.18
CA ILE A 119 2.14 -4.45 4.04
C ILE A 119 3.65 -4.23 3.84
N LYS A 120 4.48 -5.12 4.31
CA LYS A 120 5.93 -5.03 4.14
C LYS A 120 6.38 -5.21 2.69
N LYS A 121 5.55 -5.78 1.84
CA LYS A 121 5.83 -5.91 0.41
C LYS A 121 5.55 -4.63 -0.37
N LEU A 122 4.92 -3.64 0.25
CA LEU A 122 4.70 -2.32 -0.34
C LEU A 122 5.92 -1.44 -0.10
N LYS A 123 6.47 -0.89 -1.16
CA LYS A 123 7.59 0.06 -1.12
C LYS A 123 7.13 1.36 -1.77
N VAL A 124 7.15 2.46 -1.03
CA VAL A 124 6.58 3.75 -1.48
C VAL A 124 7.67 4.81 -1.52
N TYR A 125 7.74 5.55 -2.62
CA TYR A 125 8.74 6.61 -2.84
C TYR A 125 8.09 7.87 -3.40
N ALA A 126 8.54 9.03 -2.92
CA ALA A 126 8.02 10.33 -3.33
C ALA A 126 8.50 10.75 -4.72
N GLY A 127 9.69 10.35 -5.13
CA GLY A 127 10.26 10.69 -6.44
C GLY A 127 9.97 9.64 -7.50
N THR A 128 10.57 9.82 -8.67
CA THR A 128 10.47 8.87 -9.79
C THR A 128 11.46 7.72 -9.68
N GLU A 129 12.47 7.87 -8.85
CA GLU A 129 13.52 6.85 -8.68
C GLU A 129 13.24 5.94 -7.49
N HIS A 130 13.64 4.68 -7.62
CA HIS A 130 13.54 3.68 -6.57
C HIS A 130 14.77 2.78 -6.55
N PRO A 131 15.17 2.23 -5.39
CA PRO A 131 16.37 1.39 -5.28
C PRO A 131 16.14 -0.07 -5.67
N HIS A 132 15.11 -0.37 -6.44
CA HIS A 132 14.70 -1.74 -6.77
C HIS A 132 14.99 -2.14 -8.23
N ALA A 133 15.96 -1.48 -8.89
CA ALA A 133 16.34 -1.81 -10.26
C ALA A 133 16.83 -3.26 -10.41
N ALA A 134 17.47 -3.80 -9.38
CA ALA A 134 17.96 -5.18 -9.38
C ALA A 134 16.85 -6.21 -9.46
N GLN A 135 15.66 -5.90 -8.93
CA GLN A 135 14.48 -6.77 -8.99
C GLN A 135 13.75 -6.70 -10.33
N GLN A 136 14.10 -5.75 -11.19
CA GLN A 136 13.49 -5.55 -12.51
C GLN A 136 11.96 -5.52 -12.45
N PRO A 137 11.36 -4.58 -11.69
CA PRO A 137 9.91 -4.53 -11.55
C PRO A 137 9.23 -4.22 -12.88
N LYS A 138 8.13 -4.90 -13.17
CA LYS A 138 7.31 -4.67 -14.35
C LYS A 138 6.38 -3.49 -14.12
N VAL A 139 6.12 -2.70 -15.16
CA VAL A 139 5.17 -1.60 -15.07
C VAL A 139 3.76 -2.15 -14.96
N LEU A 140 3.02 -1.64 -13.98
CA LEU A 140 1.61 -2.00 -13.75
C LEU A 140 0.80 -0.71 -13.79
N ASP A 141 -0.21 -0.67 -14.66
CA ASP A 141 -1.11 0.47 -14.78
C ASP A 141 -2.51 0.06 -14.30
N PHE A 142 -3.11 0.92 -13.49
CA PHE A 142 -4.45 0.73 -12.94
C PHE A 142 -5.45 1.68 -13.59
#